data_9fa70b1531dd93123942f5a72db51865
#
_entry.id   9fa70b1531dd93123942f5a72db51865
#
_cell.length_a   1.000
_cell.length_b   1.000
_cell.length_c   1.000
_cell.angle_alpha   90.00
_cell.angle_beta   90.00
_cell.angle_gamma   90.00
#
_symmetry.space_group_name_H-M   'P 1'
#
loop_
_entity.id
_entity.type
_entity.pdbx_description
1 polymer ?
#
loop_
_entity_poly.entity_id
_entity_poly.type
_entity_poly.pdbx_seq_one_letter_code
_entity_poly.pdbx_strand_id
1 'polypeptide(L)'
;MARLLVVDDERGIRTALLQVFEYEGHEVRAAENGREGLRMAEEFNPDVIFLDVKMPGMDGLDVLGELHAKDPSALVIMISGHGTIDTAVESTRKGAYDFLEKPLDTDRLLVTLRRALELRGLTQSMADLRSQIESRYEIVGTSYPIRQVLERLERVGPTEARVLITGENGTGKELVARAIHRLSSRSEKPFVEVNCAAIPSELIESALFGHIKGSFTGAVADHAGTFEQADGGTLFLDEIGDMSPDAQAKVLRALEQGVVTRVGGSKAVQVDVRVVAATNKNLEYEIDEGTFREDLFYRLNVVPIHTPPLRERRDDIPMLVQHFADLMTQRDGMSPRSFETAAIERLQALSWPGNVRELRNTVERLLILAAGESVRPEDVDLLATGRSAAPGLGGELLSSDSFSDFKDGAERAFIQQKLRENDWNVAETARRIDMPRSNLYKKIEKYGLIRDS
;
A
#
# COMPACT_ATOMS: atom_id res chain seq x y z
N MET A 1 -1.04 8.00 30.15
CA MET A 1 -0.42 7.17 31.22
C MET A 1 0.74 6.43 30.60
N ALA A 2 1.97 6.66 31.05
CA ALA A 2 3.19 6.06 30.54
C ALA A 2 3.80 5.14 31.61
N ARG A 3 4.61 4.17 31.18
CA ARG A 3 5.34 3.24 32.07
C ARG A 3 6.75 3.73 32.26
N LEU A 4 7.14 3.99 33.49
CA LEU A 4 8.44 4.53 33.84
C LEU A 4 9.20 3.56 34.73
N LEU A 5 10.50 3.37 34.46
CA LEU A 5 11.38 2.59 35.30
C LEU A 5 12.44 3.49 35.92
N VAL A 6 12.61 3.42 37.23
CA VAL A 6 13.65 4.13 37.98
C VAL A 6 14.67 3.11 38.48
N VAL A 7 15.94 3.28 38.14
CA VAL A 7 17.05 2.42 38.58
C VAL A 7 18.07 3.28 39.30
N ASP A 8 18.14 3.14 40.64
CA ASP A 8 18.98 3.97 41.50
C ASP A 8 19.25 3.17 42.80
N ASP A 9 20.43 3.17 43.33
CA ASP A 9 20.73 2.43 44.57
C ASP A 9 20.25 3.18 45.84
N GLU A 10 20.05 4.51 45.76
CA GLU A 10 19.59 5.33 46.85
C GLU A 10 18.05 5.22 47.05
N ARG A 11 17.62 4.58 48.14
CA ARG A 11 16.18 4.41 48.45
C ARG A 11 15.40 5.77 48.49
N GLY A 12 16.06 6.81 48.99
CA GLY A 12 15.44 8.14 49.09
C GLY A 12 15.08 8.73 47.71
N ILE A 13 15.98 8.60 46.75
CA ILE A 13 15.80 9.04 45.36
C ILE A 13 14.68 8.23 44.69
N ARG A 14 14.73 6.89 44.80
CA ARG A 14 13.68 6.03 44.25
C ARG A 14 12.30 6.41 44.78
N THR A 15 12.17 6.60 46.11
CA THR A 15 10.87 6.97 46.71
C THR A 15 10.38 8.34 46.23
N ALA A 16 11.27 9.32 46.14
CA ALA A 16 10.91 10.65 45.66
C ALA A 16 10.46 10.64 44.19
N LEU A 17 11.18 9.95 43.32
CA LEU A 17 10.82 9.82 41.90
C LEU A 17 9.52 9.04 41.72
N LEU A 18 9.29 7.95 42.45
CA LEU A 18 8.01 7.23 42.44
C LEU A 18 6.85 8.16 42.78
N GLN A 19 6.96 8.92 43.89
CA GLN A 19 5.90 9.85 44.29
C GLN A 19 5.60 10.95 43.25
N VAL A 20 6.65 11.53 42.65
CA VAL A 20 6.51 12.56 41.62
C VAL A 20 5.80 12.01 40.38
N PHE A 21 6.25 10.86 39.86
CA PHE A 21 5.72 10.32 38.63
C PHE A 21 4.33 9.67 38.81
N GLU A 22 4.05 9.06 39.97
CA GLU A 22 2.71 8.57 40.33
C GLU A 22 1.71 9.73 40.47
N TYR A 23 2.14 10.87 41.07
CA TYR A 23 1.33 12.08 41.16
C TYR A 23 0.97 12.64 39.77
N GLU A 24 1.89 12.56 38.81
CA GLU A 24 1.68 12.93 37.38
C GLU A 24 0.84 11.89 36.60
N GLY A 25 0.41 10.80 37.26
CA GLY A 25 -0.48 9.79 36.67
C GLY A 25 0.22 8.75 35.80
N HIS A 26 1.51 8.50 36.01
CA HIS A 26 2.28 7.46 35.35
C HIS A 26 2.30 6.16 36.15
N GLU A 27 2.49 5.01 35.49
CA GLU A 27 2.79 3.74 36.14
C GLU A 27 4.31 3.63 36.32
N VAL A 28 4.78 3.48 37.56
CA VAL A 28 6.21 3.54 37.87
C VAL A 28 6.65 2.28 38.57
N ARG A 29 7.81 1.74 38.17
CA ARG A 29 8.53 0.69 38.89
C ARG A 29 9.91 1.16 39.23
N ALA A 30 10.49 0.60 40.31
CA ALA A 30 11.83 0.95 40.75
C ALA A 30 12.67 -0.31 40.98
N ALA A 31 13.95 -0.23 40.59
CA ALA A 31 14.98 -1.25 40.83
C ALA A 31 16.10 -0.63 41.65
N GLU A 32 16.72 -1.43 42.53
CA GLU A 32 17.77 -0.95 43.43
C GLU A 32 19.19 -1.18 42.91
N ASN A 33 19.35 -1.84 41.77
CA ASN A 33 20.63 -2.09 41.14
C ASN A 33 20.47 -2.37 39.62
N GLY A 34 21.58 -2.33 38.89
CA GLY A 34 21.59 -2.48 37.46
C GLY A 34 21.01 -3.81 36.92
N ARG A 35 21.32 -4.93 37.62
CA ARG A 35 20.79 -6.26 37.19
C ARG A 35 19.27 -6.36 37.33
N GLU A 36 18.74 -5.85 38.42
CA GLU A 36 17.29 -5.79 38.61
C GLU A 36 16.66 -4.85 37.61
N GLY A 37 17.29 -3.71 37.35
CA GLY A 37 16.86 -2.75 36.31
C GLY A 37 16.74 -3.37 34.94
N LEU A 38 17.73 -4.13 34.50
CA LEU A 38 17.72 -4.85 33.23
C LEU A 38 16.58 -5.88 33.15
N ARG A 39 16.39 -6.68 34.21
CA ARG A 39 15.28 -7.65 34.28
C ARG A 39 13.92 -6.96 34.22
N MET A 40 13.73 -5.89 35.00
CA MET A 40 12.48 -5.12 34.99
C MET A 40 12.24 -4.41 33.69
N ALA A 41 13.26 -3.93 33.00
CA ALA A 41 13.10 -3.35 31.66
C ALA A 41 12.51 -4.34 30.66
N GLU A 42 12.94 -5.61 30.70
CA GLU A 42 12.38 -6.67 29.84
C GLU A 42 10.93 -7.04 30.23
N GLU A 43 10.65 -7.20 31.51
CA GLU A 43 9.33 -7.63 31.99
C GLU A 43 8.26 -6.52 31.89
N PHE A 44 8.66 -5.28 32.14
CA PHE A 44 7.76 -4.14 32.24
C PHE A 44 7.64 -3.35 30.93
N ASN A 45 8.65 -3.42 30.06
CA ASN A 45 8.74 -2.66 28.81
C ASN A 45 8.44 -1.16 29.00
N PRO A 46 9.29 -0.42 29.75
CA PRO A 46 9.05 0.97 30.11
C PRO A 46 9.17 1.90 28.88
N ASP A 47 8.41 3.00 28.90
CA ASP A 47 8.49 4.05 27.88
C ASP A 47 9.73 4.94 28.08
N VAL A 48 10.12 5.18 29.33
CA VAL A 48 11.33 5.93 29.71
C VAL A 48 11.96 5.29 30.94
N ILE A 49 13.29 5.23 30.96
CA ILE A 49 14.11 4.69 32.05
C ILE A 49 14.92 5.83 32.64
N PHE A 50 14.80 6.04 33.95
CA PHE A 50 15.69 6.90 34.74
C PHE A 50 16.74 6.02 35.40
N LEU A 51 18.01 6.26 35.09
CA LEU A 51 19.11 5.37 35.45
C LEU A 51 20.23 6.14 36.14
N ASP A 52 20.53 5.76 37.39
CA ASP A 52 21.70 6.32 38.09
C ASP A 52 23.00 5.86 37.45
N VAL A 53 23.97 6.77 37.36
CA VAL A 53 25.28 6.49 36.77
C VAL A 53 26.08 5.58 37.71
N LYS A 54 26.12 5.89 39.01
CA LYS A 54 26.98 5.17 39.97
C LYS A 54 26.18 4.27 40.87
N MET A 55 26.19 2.98 40.58
CA MET A 55 25.53 1.98 41.42
C MET A 55 26.54 0.87 41.85
N PRO A 56 26.34 0.25 43.02
CA PRO A 56 27.17 -0.90 43.44
C PRO A 56 27.00 -2.08 42.49
N GLY A 57 28.13 -2.67 42.09
CA GLY A 57 28.20 -3.90 41.30
C GLY A 57 28.19 -3.68 39.78
N MET A 58 27.18 -3.07 39.20
CA MET A 58 27.10 -2.76 37.80
C MET A 58 26.87 -1.25 37.59
N ASP A 59 27.79 -0.63 36.86
CA ASP A 59 27.73 0.81 36.57
C ASP A 59 26.53 1.13 35.63
N GLY A 60 25.90 2.27 35.84
CA GLY A 60 24.79 2.72 34.98
C GLY A 60 25.16 2.86 33.50
N LEU A 61 26.42 3.20 33.20
CA LEU A 61 26.91 3.22 31.83
C LEU A 61 26.99 1.84 31.17
N ASP A 62 27.22 0.79 31.97
CA ASP A 62 27.22 -0.60 31.50
C ASP A 62 25.77 -1.06 31.28
N VAL A 63 24.85 -0.70 32.20
CA VAL A 63 23.41 -0.96 32.06
C VAL A 63 22.86 -0.29 30.80
N LEU A 64 23.22 0.97 30.55
CA LEU A 64 22.83 1.71 29.33
C LEU A 64 23.27 0.96 28.06
N GLY A 65 24.53 0.47 28.05
CA GLY A 65 25.06 -0.31 26.93
C GLY A 65 24.28 -1.61 26.68
N GLU A 66 23.91 -2.34 27.72
CA GLU A 66 23.11 -3.57 27.61
C GLU A 66 21.66 -3.30 27.19
N LEU A 67 21.04 -2.22 27.69
CA LEU A 67 19.70 -1.81 27.27
C LEU A 67 19.67 -1.50 25.76
N HIS A 68 20.63 -0.70 25.27
CA HIS A 68 20.67 -0.34 23.86
C HIS A 68 21.11 -1.49 22.93
N ALA A 69 21.88 -2.46 23.44
CA ALA A 69 22.18 -3.67 22.68
C ALA A 69 20.93 -4.53 22.43
N LYS A 70 19.94 -4.50 23.34
CA LYS A 70 18.65 -5.21 23.23
C LYS A 70 17.58 -4.38 22.53
N ASP A 71 17.44 -3.13 22.88
CA ASP A 71 16.52 -2.15 22.28
C ASP A 71 17.24 -0.82 22.00
N PRO A 72 17.75 -0.61 20.78
CA PRO A 72 18.39 0.65 20.40
C PRO A 72 17.48 1.89 20.50
N SER A 73 16.16 1.70 20.60
CA SER A 73 15.18 2.78 20.71
C SER A 73 14.81 3.14 22.16
N ALA A 74 15.36 2.45 23.16
CA ALA A 74 15.10 2.70 24.58
C ALA A 74 15.47 4.13 24.97
N LEU A 75 14.54 4.88 25.55
CA LEU A 75 14.79 6.24 26.04
C LEU A 75 15.29 6.19 27.47
N VAL A 76 16.60 6.38 27.66
CA VAL A 76 17.28 6.34 28.96
C VAL A 76 17.72 7.75 29.32
N ILE A 77 17.25 8.25 30.48
CA ILE A 77 17.67 9.50 31.10
C ILE A 77 18.63 9.15 32.24
N MET A 78 19.87 9.57 32.11
CA MET A 78 20.87 9.32 33.14
C MET A 78 20.74 10.30 34.31
N ILE A 79 20.94 9.81 35.52
CA ILE A 79 20.96 10.61 36.75
C ILE A 79 22.34 10.49 37.39
N SER A 80 22.93 11.57 37.90
CA SER A 80 24.24 11.50 38.59
C SER A 80 24.36 12.50 39.70
N GLY A 81 24.92 12.06 40.82
CA GLY A 81 25.29 12.92 41.96
C GLY A 81 26.65 13.63 41.85
N HIS A 82 27.49 13.23 40.87
CA HIS A 82 28.78 13.84 40.59
C HIS A 82 28.97 13.98 39.09
N GLY A 83 28.07 14.82 38.48
CA GLY A 83 28.10 15.07 37.06
C GLY A 83 29.31 15.88 36.63
N THR A 84 30.38 15.19 36.18
CA THR A 84 31.41 15.87 35.39
C THR A 84 30.92 16.00 33.98
N ILE A 85 31.36 17.05 33.27
CA ILE A 85 31.05 17.22 31.82
C ILE A 85 31.43 15.96 31.07
N ASP A 86 32.52 15.29 31.45
CA ASP A 86 33.01 14.06 30.83
C ASP A 86 31.99 12.92 30.94
N THR A 87 31.33 12.73 32.09
CA THR A 87 30.33 11.68 32.32
C THR A 87 29.06 11.94 31.49
N ALA A 88 28.62 13.19 31.37
CA ALA A 88 27.48 13.57 30.54
C ALA A 88 27.78 13.34 29.06
N VAL A 89 28.97 13.68 28.59
CA VAL A 89 29.42 13.44 27.20
C VAL A 89 29.53 11.96 26.92
N GLU A 90 30.05 11.17 27.84
CA GLU A 90 30.15 9.70 27.67
C GLU A 90 28.78 9.04 27.63
N SER A 91 27.85 9.43 28.51
CA SER A 91 26.47 8.95 28.50
C SER A 91 25.78 9.23 27.15
N THR A 92 25.92 10.46 26.63
CA THR A 92 25.36 10.83 25.33
C THR A 92 25.97 10.04 24.18
N ARG A 93 27.28 9.79 24.20
CA ARG A 93 27.96 8.96 23.19
C ARG A 93 27.50 7.50 23.21
N LYS A 94 27.13 6.99 24.40
CA LYS A 94 26.57 5.64 24.60
C LYS A 94 25.06 5.58 24.29
N GLY A 95 24.44 6.68 23.89
CA GLY A 95 23.04 6.73 23.44
C GLY A 95 22.03 7.20 24.48
N ALA A 96 22.44 7.71 25.65
CA ALA A 96 21.51 8.29 26.60
C ALA A 96 20.70 9.44 25.95
N TYR A 97 19.41 9.47 26.20
CA TYR A 97 18.53 10.53 25.71
C TYR A 97 18.85 11.88 26.34
N ASP A 98 19.04 11.92 27.67
CA ASP A 98 19.41 13.12 28.40
C ASP A 98 20.16 12.76 29.68
N PHE A 99 20.64 13.80 30.37
CA PHE A 99 21.41 13.67 31.62
C PHE A 99 20.90 14.68 32.65
N LEU A 100 20.62 14.21 33.88
CA LEU A 100 20.17 15.03 35.01
C LEU A 100 21.15 14.94 36.17
N GLU A 101 21.47 16.09 36.77
CA GLU A 101 22.37 16.16 37.93
C GLU A 101 21.56 16.19 39.23
N LYS A 102 22.00 15.43 40.24
CA LYS A 102 21.48 15.49 41.61
C LYS A 102 22.04 16.74 42.33
N PRO A 103 21.24 17.52 43.12
CA PRO A 103 19.86 17.24 43.46
C PRO A 103 18.88 17.48 42.29
N LEU A 104 17.91 16.57 42.13
CA LEU A 104 16.95 16.63 41.04
C LEU A 104 15.97 17.79 41.23
N ASP A 105 15.97 18.73 40.32
CA ASP A 105 14.95 19.76 40.19
C ASP A 105 13.70 19.16 39.52
N THR A 106 12.54 19.28 40.23
CA THR A 106 11.30 18.65 39.77
C THR A 106 10.81 19.23 38.44
N ASP A 107 10.97 20.55 38.24
CA ASP A 107 10.50 21.18 36.99
C ASP A 107 11.34 20.68 35.79
N ARG A 108 12.65 20.62 35.96
CA ARG A 108 13.57 20.08 34.93
C ARG A 108 13.33 18.61 34.66
N LEU A 109 13.10 17.80 35.70
CA LEU A 109 12.77 16.38 35.60
C LEU A 109 11.51 16.17 34.76
N LEU A 110 10.42 16.90 35.07
CA LEU A 110 9.14 16.79 34.37
C LEU A 110 9.21 17.29 32.90
N VAL A 111 9.96 18.37 32.65
CA VAL A 111 10.19 18.88 31.30
C VAL A 111 10.95 17.85 30.46
N THR A 112 12.02 17.24 31.01
CA THR A 112 12.78 16.21 30.31
C THR A 112 11.94 14.96 30.04
N LEU A 113 11.16 14.50 31.04
CA LEU A 113 10.23 13.38 30.87
C LEU A 113 9.20 13.67 29.75
N ARG A 114 8.59 14.83 29.75
CA ARG A 114 7.60 15.21 28.74
C ARG A 114 8.17 15.13 27.32
N ARG A 115 9.37 15.70 27.11
CA ARG A 115 10.06 15.66 25.83
C ARG A 115 10.41 14.23 25.39
N ALA A 116 10.84 13.39 26.33
CA ALA A 116 11.11 11.99 26.04
C ALA A 116 9.84 11.23 25.64
N LEU A 117 8.72 11.47 26.33
CA LEU A 117 7.44 10.85 25.99
C LEU A 117 6.86 11.37 24.67
N GLU A 118 7.04 12.65 24.33
CA GLU A 118 6.68 13.19 23.02
C GLU A 118 7.45 12.51 21.91
N LEU A 119 8.76 12.35 22.07
CA LEU A 119 9.60 11.62 21.09
C LEU A 119 9.16 10.15 20.97
N ARG A 120 8.90 9.47 22.09
CA ARG A 120 8.40 8.08 22.09
C ARG A 120 7.08 7.97 21.33
N GLY A 121 6.14 8.90 21.60
CA GLY A 121 4.84 8.95 20.91
C GLY A 121 4.98 9.17 19.39
N LEU A 122 5.86 10.07 18.97
CA LEU A 122 6.13 10.30 17.54
C LEU A 122 6.75 9.06 16.88
N THR A 123 7.74 8.45 17.52
CA THR A 123 8.40 7.23 17.00
C THR A 123 7.42 6.07 16.89
N GLN A 124 6.57 5.86 17.91
CA GLN A 124 5.54 4.83 17.89
C GLN A 124 4.49 5.09 16.80
N SER A 125 4.00 6.34 16.68
CA SER A 125 3.04 6.71 15.64
C SER A 125 3.62 6.51 14.23
N MET A 126 4.90 6.82 14.03
CA MET A 126 5.59 6.55 12.77
C MET A 126 5.71 5.02 12.49
N ALA A 127 6.03 4.22 13.50
CA ALA A 127 6.10 2.76 13.39
C ALA A 127 4.72 2.16 13.07
N ASP A 128 3.66 2.64 13.73
CA ASP A 128 2.29 2.19 13.50
C ASP A 128 1.80 2.56 12.09
N LEU A 129 2.07 3.80 11.64
CA LEU A 129 1.76 4.24 10.27
C LEU A 129 2.53 3.40 9.23
N ARG A 130 3.81 3.11 9.50
CA ARG A 130 4.63 2.27 8.64
C ARG A 130 4.07 0.86 8.56
N SER A 131 3.73 0.24 9.70
CA SER A 131 3.09 -1.08 9.76
C SER A 131 1.75 -1.11 9.01
N GLN A 132 0.92 -0.07 9.16
CA GLN A 132 -0.35 0.05 8.41
C GLN A 132 -0.12 0.20 6.89
N ILE A 133 0.92 0.90 6.48
CA ILE A 133 1.30 1.01 5.07
C ILE A 133 1.81 -0.35 4.56
N GLU A 134 2.65 -1.02 5.32
CA GLU A 134 3.22 -2.32 4.96
C GLU A 134 2.16 -3.41 4.82
N SER A 135 1.17 -3.46 5.71
CA SER A 135 0.06 -4.42 5.63
C SER A 135 -0.80 -4.26 4.37
N ARG A 136 -0.85 -3.05 3.79
CA ARG A 136 -1.55 -2.81 2.51
C ARG A 136 -0.84 -3.41 1.30
N TYR A 137 0.47 -3.64 1.42
CA TYR A 137 1.32 -4.12 0.35
C TYR A 137 1.80 -5.56 0.56
N GLU A 138 1.10 -6.32 1.40
CA GLU A 138 1.39 -7.72 1.63
C GLU A 138 0.92 -8.58 0.44
N ILE A 139 1.78 -9.51 0.01
CA ILE A 139 1.43 -10.50 -1.02
C ILE A 139 0.77 -11.68 -0.31
N VAL A 140 -0.54 -11.81 -0.44
CA VAL A 140 -1.34 -12.85 0.19
C VAL A 140 -1.50 -14.03 -0.75
N GLY A 141 -1.20 -15.25 -0.23
CA GLY A 141 -1.40 -16.51 -0.95
C GLY A 141 -0.41 -17.58 -0.51
N THR A 142 -0.81 -18.84 -0.67
CA THR A 142 -0.02 -20.05 -0.35
C THR A 142 0.04 -21.04 -1.50
N SER A 143 -0.58 -20.73 -2.64
CA SER A 143 -0.55 -21.59 -3.83
C SER A 143 0.86 -21.75 -4.37
N TYR A 144 1.11 -22.83 -5.11
CA TYR A 144 2.42 -23.10 -5.68
C TYR A 144 2.93 -21.97 -6.59
N PRO A 145 2.12 -21.38 -7.51
CA PRO A 145 2.58 -20.29 -8.35
C PRO A 145 3.03 -19.05 -7.57
N ILE A 146 2.30 -18.68 -6.52
CA ILE A 146 2.66 -17.49 -5.73
C ILE A 146 3.89 -17.74 -4.84
N ARG A 147 4.06 -18.96 -4.32
CA ARG A 147 5.28 -19.33 -3.58
C ARG A 147 6.53 -19.22 -4.44
N GLN A 148 6.46 -19.63 -5.71
CA GLN A 148 7.58 -19.44 -6.64
C GLN A 148 7.94 -17.96 -6.85
N VAL A 149 6.94 -17.07 -6.87
CA VAL A 149 7.17 -15.61 -6.92
C VAL A 149 7.89 -15.18 -5.66
N LEU A 150 7.39 -15.55 -4.47
CA LEU A 150 7.99 -15.18 -3.17
C LEU A 150 9.44 -15.66 -3.05
N GLU A 151 9.73 -16.91 -3.41
CA GLU A 151 11.11 -17.44 -3.42
C GLU A 151 12.05 -16.66 -4.34
N ARG A 152 11.56 -16.20 -5.51
CA ARG A 152 12.35 -15.34 -6.40
C ARG A 152 12.58 -13.96 -5.79
N LEU A 153 11.58 -13.39 -5.11
CA LEU A 153 11.71 -12.11 -4.43
C LEU A 153 12.79 -12.16 -3.32
N GLU A 154 12.83 -13.22 -2.52
CA GLU A 154 13.85 -13.40 -1.48
C GLU A 154 15.27 -13.45 -2.05
N ARG A 155 15.45 -14.07 -3.22
CA ARG A 155 16.76 -14.15 -3.88
C ARG A 155 17.18 -12.86 -4.57
N VAL A 156 16.22 -12.14 -5.19
CA VAL A 156 16.49 -10.96 -6.00
C VAL A 156 16.48 -9.67 -5.16
N GLY A 157 15.66 -9.63 -4.10
CA GLY A 157 15.54 -8.47 -3.22
C GLY A 157 16.88 -7.87 -2.79
N PRO A 158 17.78 -8.65 -2.16
CA PRO A 158 19.06 -8.16 -1.67
C PRO A 158 20.06 -7.72 -2.75
N THR A 159 19.79 -7.98 -4.04
CA THR A 159 20.67 -7.64 -5.15
C THR A 159 20.34 -6.28 -5.75
N GLU A 160 21.28 -5.70 -6.51
CA GLU A 160 21.07 -4.51 -7.33
C GLU A 160 20.55 -4.82 -8.76
N ALA A 161 20.20 -6.07 -9.01
CA ALA A 161 19.74 -6.50 -10.33
C ALA A 161 18.45 -5.79 -10.73
N ARG A 162 18.33 -5.42 -11.99
CA ARG A 162 17.10 -4.92 -12.58
C ARG A 162 16.10 -6.06 -12.72
N VAL A 163 14.83 -5.76 -12.51
CA VAL A 163 13.75 -6.74 -12.54
C VAL A 163 12.68 -6.27 -13.51
N LEU A 164 12.28 -7.18 -14.40
CA LEU A 164 11.12 -6.99 -15.26
C LEU A 164 9.97 -7.87 -14.74
N ILE A 165 8.90 -7.25 -14.30
CA ILE A 165 7.70 -7.91 -13.79
C ILE A 165 6.67 -7.98 -14.92
N THR A 166 6.26 -9.18 -15.30
CA THR A 166 5.23 -9.39 -16.33
C THR A 166 3.98 -10.00 -15.70
N GLY A 167 2.82 -9.73 -16.30
CA GLY A 167 1.55 -10.32 -15.88
C GLY A 167 0.35 -9.44 -16.19
N GLU A 168 -0.82 -10.02 -16.14
CA GLU A 168 -2.07 -9.35 -16.46
C GLU A 168 -2.37 -8.18 -15.52
N ASN A 169 -3.29 -7.32 -15.93
CA ASN A 169 -3.76 -6.23 -15.08
C ASN A 169 -4.42 -6.78 -13.81
N GLY A 170 -4.10 -6.16 -12.66
CA GLY A 170 -4.68 -6.53 -11.37
C GLY A 170 -4.10 -7.78 -10.72
N THR A 171 -3.00 -8.36 -11.22
CA THR A 171 -2.32 -9.52 -10.62
C THR A 171 -1.48 -9.17 -9.39
N GLY A 172 -1.13 -7.87 -9.20
CA GLY A 172 -0.33 -7.39 -8.07
C GLY A 172 1.12 -7.09 -8.44
N LYS A 173 1.43 -6.69 -9.69
CA LYS A 173 2.78 -6.29 -10.13
C LYS A 173 3.41 -5.23 -9.22
N GLU A 174 2.63 -4.24 -8.78
CA GLU A 174 3.09 -3.21 -7.83
C GLU A 174 3.51 -3.81 -6.48
N LEU A 175 2.74 -4.76 -5.94
CA LEU A 175 3.07 -5.43 -4.67
C LEU A 175 4.42 -6.17 -4.77
N VAL A 176 4.69 -6.78 -5.91
CA VAL A 176 5.96 -7.45 -6.21
C VAL A 176 7.11 -6.43 -6.25
N ALA A 177 6.93 -5.28 -6.91
CA ALA A 177 7.94 -4.22 -6.96
C ALA A 177 8.25 -3.65 -5.57
N ARG A 178 7.24 -3.40 -4.75
CA ARG A 178 7.40 -2.94 -3.37
C ARG A 178 8.07 -3.99 -2.48
N ALA A 179 7.74 -5.27 -2.67
CA ALA A 179 8.41 -6.36 -1.95
C ALA A 179 9.91 -6.45 -2.31
N ILE A 180 10.28 -6.26 -3.59
CA ILE A 180 11.69 -6.19 -4.01
C ILE A 180 12.42 -5.05 -3.32
N HIS A 181 11.81 -3.86 -3.26
CA HIS A 181 12.40 -2.70 -2.59
C HIS A 181 12.59 -2.96 -1.09
N ARG A 182 11.56 -3.49 -0.41
CA ARG A 182 11.60 -3.81 1.03
C ARG A 182 12.68 -4.82 1.39
N LEU A 183 12.91 -5.81 0.53
CA LEU A 183 13.94 -6.84 0.72
C LEU A 183 15.35 -6.38 0.30
N SER A 184 15.51 -5.15 -0.18
CA SER A 184 16.78 -4.63 -0.68
C SER A 184 17.58 -3.87 0.38
N SER A 185 18.85 -3.62 0.10
CA SER A 185 19.71 -2.69 0.87
C SER A 185 19.21 -1.25 0.85
N ARG A 186 18.25 -0.93 -0.04
CA ARG A 186 17.64 0.39 -0.23
C ARG A 186 16.26 0.52 0.43
N SER A 187 15.87 -0.38 1.32
CA SER A 187 14.53 -0.42 1.96
C SER A 187 14.15 0.87 2.72
N GLU A 188 15.16 1.60 3.24
CA GLU A 188 14.99 2.88 3.94
C GLU A 188 15.15 4.11 3.01
N LYS A 189 15.35 3.88 1.73
CA LYS A 189 15.54 4.92 0.71
C LYS A 189 14.23 5.17 -0.05
N PRO A 190 14.15 6.23 -0.87
CA PRO A 190 12.95 6.51 -1.64
C PRO A 190 12.52 5.35 -2.55
N PHE A 191 11.22 5.05 -2.56
CA PHE A 191 10.57 4.25 -3.58
C PHE A 191 9.68 5.18 -4.41
N VAL A 192 10.10 5.46 -5.64
CA VAL A 192 9.38 6.36 -6.55
C VAL A 192 8.69 5.53 -7.61
N GLU A 193 7.37 5.73 -7.76
CA GLU A 193 6.52 5.02 -8.71
C GLU A 193 6.10 5.93 -9.85
N VAL A 194 6.15 5.41 -11.07
CA VAL A 194 5.67 6.08 -12.28
C VAL A 194 4.82 5.11 -13.08
N ASN A 195 3.56 5.45 -13.27
CA ASN A 195 2.68 4.71 -14.19
C ASN A 195 2.77 5.38 -15.58
N CYS A 196 3.44 4.71 -16.52
CA CYS A 196 3.71 5.24 -17.85
C CYS A 196 2.43 5.38 -18.70
N ALA A 197 1.40 4.54 -18.46
CA ALA A 197 0.13 4.62 -19.16
C ALA A 197 -0.75 5.78 -18.68
N ALA A 198 -0.56 6.26 -17.43
CA ALA A 198 -1.36 7.35 -16.86
C ALA A 198 -0.88 8.75 -17.28
N ILE A 199 0.33 8.85 -17.84
CA ILE A 199 0.95 10.14 -18.21
C ILE A 199 0.83 10.32 -19.73
N PRO A 200 0.29 11.46 -20.22
CA PRO A 200 0.31 11.77 -21.65
C PRO A 200 1.71 11.65 -22.26
N SER A 201 1.81 11.11 -23.47
CA SER A 201 3.10 10.84 -24.15
C SER A 201 4.00 12.04 -24.25
N GLU A 202 3.43 13.25 -24.41
CA GLU A 202 4.18 14.51 -24.50
C GLU A 202 4.79 14.94 -23.14
N LEU A 203 4.24 14.46 -22.03
CA LEU A 203 4.64 14.83 -20.67
C LEU A 203 5.52 13.79 -19.99
N ILE A 204 5.58 12.56 -20.50
CA ILE A 204 6.29 11.45 -19.84
C ILE A 204 7.79 11.75 -19.68
N GLU A 205 8.42 12.38 -20.67
CA GLU A 205 9.81 12.78 -20.57
C GLU A 205 10.04 13.80 -19.47
N SER A 206 9.17 14.79 -19.37
CA SER A 206 9.22 15.81 -18.33
C SER A 206 8.98 15.22 -16.93
N ALA A 207 8.11 14.23 -16.80
CA ALA A 207 7.87 13.52 -15.54
C ALA A 207 9.09 12.70 -15.12
N LEU A 208 9.69 11.96 -16.06
CA LEU A 208 10.82 11.07 -15.77
C LEU A 208 12.12 11.83 -15.52
N PHE A 209 12.45 12.79 -16.38
CA PHE A 209 13.77 13.44 -16.41
C PHE A 209 13.75 14.88 -15.87
N GLY A 210 12.55 15.42 -15.58
CA GLY A 210 12.41 16.83 -15.19
C GLY A 210 12.52 17.80 -16.37
N HIS A 211 12.34 19.07 -16.10
CA HIS A 211 12.45 20.13 -17.10
C HIS A 211 13.03 21.41 -16.51
N ILE A 212 13.57 22.24 -17.36
CA ILE A 212 13.95 23.63 -17.02
C ILE A 212 12.84 24.59 -17.41
N LYS A 213 12.77 25.72 -16.72
CA LYS A 213 11.80 26.77 -17.02
C LYS A 213 11.87 27.18 -18.51
N GLY A 214 10.72 27.24 -19.17
CA GLY A 214 10.59 27.67 -20.56
C GLY A 214 10.86 26.57 -21.60
N SER A 215 11.07 25.32 -21.21
CA SER A 215 11.34 24.19 -22.13
C SER A 215 10.13 23.80 -23.00
N PHE A 216 8.93 24.08 -22.54
CA PHE A 216 7.67 23.89 -23.28
C PHE A 216 6.58 24.84 -22.78
N THR A 217 5.46 24.92 -23.48
CA THR A 217 4.28 25.73 -23.07
C THR A 217 3.72 25.18 -21.78
N GLY A 218 3.93 25.91 -20.65
CA GLY A 218 3.52 25.49 -19.31
C GLY A 218 4.67 25.22 -18.34
N ALA A 219 5.93 25.22 -18.81
CA ALA A 219 7.11 25.09 -17.95
C ALA A 219 7.41 26.43 -17.21
N VAL A 220 6.66 26.70 -16.14
CA VAL A 220 6.73 27.97 -15.38
C VAL A 220 7.94 28.03 -14.45
N ALA A 221 8.42 26.87 -13.97
CA ALA A 221 9.56 26.71 -13.06
C ALA A 221 10.38 25.49 -13.43
N ASP A 222 11.60 25.40 -12.88
CA ASP A 222 12.40 24.16 -12.95
C ASP A 222 11.74 23.06 -12.14
N HIS A 223 11.75 21.82 -12.66
CA HIS A 223 11.21 20.67 -11.98
C HIS A 223 12.17 19.47 -12.04
N ALA A 224 12.40 18.83 -10.90
CA ALA A 224 13.21 17.61 -10.83
C ALA A 224 12.39 16.40 -11.28
N GLY A 225 12.97 15.57 -12.14
CA GLY A 225 12.33 14.35 -12.62
C GLY A 225 12.32 13.23 -11.58
N THR A 226 11.51 12.19 -11.85
CA THR A 226 11.39 11.03 -10.94
C THR A 226 12.70 10.24 -10.80
N PHE A 227 13.57 10.23 -11.82
CA PHE A 227 14.92 9.69 -11.69
C PHE A 227 15.76 10.42 -10.64
N GLU A 228 15.69 11.77 -10.60
CA GLU A 228 16.38 12.57 -9.58
C GLU A 228 15.75 12.35 -8.19
N GLN A 229 14.42 12.21 -8.11
CA GLN A 229 13.69 11.94 -6.85
C GLN A 229 14.00 10.55 -6.27
N ALA A 230 14.29 9.58 -7.15
CA ALA A 230 14.62 8.21 -6.77
C ALA A 230 16.11 8.01 -6.47
N ASP A 231 16.92 9.06 -6.47
CA ASP A 231 18.37 8.95 -6.26
C ASP A 231 18.71 8.27 -4.92
N GLY A 232 19.62 7.32 -4.95
CA GLY A 232 19.95 6.42 -3.85
C GLY A 232 18.90 5.36 -3.53
N GLY A 233 17.74 5.36 -4.19
CA GLY A 233 16.58 4.50 -3.92
C GLY A 233 16.19 3.56 -5.07
N THR A 234 14.89 3.37 -5.25
CA THR A 234 14.31 2.50 -6.27
C THR A 234 13.27 3.26 -7.10
N LEU A 235 13.39 3.18 -8.42
CA LEU A 235 12.39 3.68 -9.37
C LEU A 235 11.58 2.50 -9.91
N PHE A 236 10.28 2.55 -9.73
CA PHE A 236 9.33 1.58 -10.28
C PHE A 236 8.63 2.19 -11.50
N LEU A 237 8.86 1.59 -12.67
CA LEU A 237 8.25 1.97 -13.94
C LEU A 237 7.11 0.99 -14.25
N ASP A 238 5.88 1.37 -13.91
CA ASP A 238 4.70 0.55 -14.22
C ASP A 238 4.23 0.81 -15.65
N GLU A 239 3.73 -0.23 -16.29
CA GLU A 239 3.28 -0.26 -17.70
C GLU A 239 4.32 0.34 -18.66
N ILE A 240 5.58 -0.15 -18.55
CA ILE A 240 6.72 0.31 -19.36
C ILE A 240 6.48 0.15 -20.87
N GLY A 241 5.66 -0.84 -21.27
CA GLY A 241 5.28 -1.08 -22.66
C GLY A 241 4.41 0.00 -23.29
N ASP A 242 3.91 0.98 -22.49
CA ASP A 242 3.15 2.12 -22.99
C ASP A 242 3.99 3.39 -23.19
N MET A 243 5.30 3.28 -22.93
CA MET A 243 6.22 4.42 -23.06
C MET A 243 6.51 4.77 -24.52
N SER A 244 6.57 6.06 -24.84
CA SER A 244 6.92 6.54 -26.18
C SER A 244 8.37 6.15 -26.56
N PRO A 245 8.67 5.94 -27.85
CA PRO A 245 10.02 5.55 -28.31
C PRO A 245 11.11 6.52 -27.88
N ASP A 246 10.83 7.82 -27.85
CA ASP A 246 11.80 8.86 -27.41
C ASP A 246 12.10 8.75 -25.92
N ALA A 247 11.06 8.52 -25.08
CA ALA A 247 11.26 8.27 -23.66
C ALA A 247 12.02 6.96 -23.40
N GLN A 248 11.74 5.89 -24.16
CA GLN A 248 12.50 4.63 -24.10
C GLN A 248 13.99 4.83 -24.35
N ALA A 249 14.36 5.64 -25.35
CA ALA A 249 15.76 5.93 -25.65
C ALA A 249 16.47 6.68 -24.52
N LYS A 250 15.78 7.62 -23.85
CA LYS A 250 16.33 8.36 -22.71
C LYS A 250 16.42 7.49 -21.44
N VAL A 251 15.44 6.61 -21.20
CA VAL A 251 15.50 5.62 -20.12
C VAL A 251 16.70 4.70 -20.32
N LEU A 252 16.91 4.19 -21.52
CA LEU A 252 18.08 3.36 -21.83
C LEU A 252 19.40 4.05 -21.46
N ARG A 253 19.56 5.31 -21.87
CA ARG A 253 20.76 6.11 -21.51
C ARG A 253 20.92 6.26 -19.99
N ALA A 254 19.83 6.55 -19.27
CA ALA A 254 19.85 6.65 -17.80
C ALA A 254 20.29 5.31 -17.15
N LEU A 255 19.78 4.17 -17.67
CA LEU A 255 20.15 2.83 -17.21
C LEU A 255 21.61 2.43 -17.51
N GLU A 256 22.20 2.96 -18.59
CA GLU A 256 23.56 2.64 -19.00
C GLU A 256 24.61 3.51 -18.32
N GLN A 257 24.35 4.82 -18.26
CA GLN A 257 25.30 5.81 -17.85
C GLN A 257 25.12 6.28 -16.41
N GLY A 258 23.97 6.02 -15.79
CA GLY A 258 23.62 6.58 -14.49
C GLY A 258 23.48 8.10 -14.51
N VAL A 259 23.12 8.68 -15.66
CA VAL A 259 23.05 10.12 -15.87
C VAL A 259 21.75 10.50 -16.55
N VAL A 260 21.10 11.53 -16.06
CA VAL A 260 19.90 12.11 -16.64
C VAL A 260 20.13 13.58 -17.03
N THR A 261 19.37 14.05 -18.02
CA THR A 261 19.39 15.45 -18.45
C THR A 261 17.96 15.96 -18.50
N ARG A 262 17.68 17.09 -17.86
CA ARG A 262 16.35 17.71 -17.87
C ARG A 262 15.96 18.17 -19.26
N VAL A 263 14.66 18.08 -19.57
CA VAL A 263 14.11 18.54 -20.85
C VAL A 263 14.41 20.03 -21.02
N GLY A 264 14.98 20.41 -22.18
CA GLY A 264 15.44 21.78 -22.48
C GLY A 264 16.76 22.14 -21.85
N GLY A 265 17.33 21.31 -20.97
CA GLY A 265 18.63 21.54 -20.33
C GLY A 265 19.78 20.84 -21.02
N SER A 266 21.01 21.23 -20.67
CA SER A 266 22.25 20.58 -21.11
C SER A 266 23.08 20.02 -19.96
N LYS A 267 22.69 20.30 -18.70
CA LYS A 267 23.41 19.84 -17.51
C LYS A 267 23.07 18.38 -17.24
N ALA A 268 24.08 17.53 -17.24
CA ALA A 268 23.97 16.15 -16.82
C ALA A 268 23.93 16.04 -15.29
N VAL A 269 23.01 15.25 -14.75
CA VAL A 269 22.86 14.96 -13.32
C VAL A 269 23.13 13.47 -13.11
N GLN A 270 24.11 13.15 -12.27
CA GLN A 270 24.40 11.77 -11.87
C GLN A 270 23.30 11.26 -10.95
N VAL A 271 22.83 10.02 -11.17
CA VAL A 271 21.83 9.37 -10.34
C VAL A 271 22.21 7.89 -10.12
N ASP A 272 22.01 7.42 -8.90
CA ASP A 272 22.19 6.02 -8.53
C ASP A 272 20.82 5.41 -8.19
N VAL A 273 20.18 4.79 -9.16
CA VAL A 273 18.79 4.32 -9.03
C VAL A 273 18.69 2.83 -9.38
N ARG A 274 18.15 2.04 -8.46
CA ARG A 274 17.72 0.67 -8.80
C ARG A 274 16.40 0.74 -9.56
N VAL A 275 16.34 0.16 -10.77
CA VAL A 275 15.12 0.18 -11.59
C VAL A 275 14.41 -1.16 -11.56
N VAL A 276 13.11 -1.13 -11.26
CA VAL A 276 12.15 -2.22 -11.40
C VAL A 276 11.11 -1.79 -12.42
N ALA A 277 10.86 -2.59 -13.44
CA ALA A 277 9.87 -2.30 -14.47
C ALA A 277 8.74 -3.34 -14.47
N ALA A 278 7.54 -2.93 -14.84
CA ALA A 278 6.40 -3.82 -14.96
C ALA A 278 5.62 -3.55 -16.24
N THR A 279 4.99 -4.59 -16.79
CA THR A 279 4.10 -4.48 -17.94
C THR A 279 3.10 -5.64 -18.01
N ASN A 280 1.94 -5.39 -18.60
CA ASN A 280 0.96 -6.39 -18.98
C ASN A 280 1.11 -6.82 -20.46
N LYS A 281 1.94 -6.10 -21.25
CA LYS A 281 2.15 -6.38 -22.67
C LYS A 281 3.19 -7.47 -22.88
N ASN A 282 3.08 -8.17 -24.02
CA ASN A 282 4.15 -9.01 -24.52
C ASN A 282 5.18 -8.13 -25.23
N LEU A 283 6.29 -7.81 -24.52
CA LEU A 283 7.31 -6.93 -25.07
C LEU A 283 8.04 -7.51 -26.29
N GLU A 284 8.12 -8.83 -26.45
CA GLU A 284 8.69 -9.46 -27.64
C GLU A 284 7.84 -9.14 -28.87
N TYR A 285 6.52 -9.23 -28.74
CA TYR A 285 5.59 -8.81 -29.79
C TYR A 285 5.69 -7.30 -30.08
N GLU A 286 5.79 -6.45 -29.05
CA GLU A 286 5.95 -4.99 -29.22
C GLU A 286 7.28 -4.63 -29.91
N ILE A 287 8.34 -5.44 -29.73
CA ILE A 287 9.62 -5.30 -30.44
C ILE A 287 9.42 -5.62 -31.92
N ASP A 288 8.76 -6.73 -32.26
CA ASP A 288 8.48 -7.12 -33.63
C ASP A 288 7.63 -6.08 -34.39
N GLU A 289 6.68 -5.44 -33.67
CA GLU A 289 5.89 -4.32 -34.21
C GLU A 289 6.63 -2.97 -34.25
N GLY A 290 7.85 -2.89 -33.69
CA GLY A 290 8.66 -1.68 -33.66
C GLY A 290 8.20 -0.60 -32.67
N THR A 291 7.31 -0.94 -31.75
CA THR A 291 6.76 -0.02 -30.71
C THR A 291 7.59 -0.03 -29.43
N PHE A 292 8.39 -1.09 -29.20
CA PHE A 292 9.34 -1.19 -28.10
C PHE A 292 10.75 -1.48 -28.59
N ARG A 293 11.75 -0.88 -27.96
CA ARG A 293 13.15 -1.05 -28.34
C ARG A 293 13.75 -2.34 -27.78
N GLU A 294 14.38 -3.11 -28.62
CA GLU A 294 15.06 -4.36 -28.25
C GLU A 294 16.22 -4.13 -27.25
N ASP A 295 17.00 -3.06 -27.44
CA ASP A 295 18.13 -2.72 -26.56
C ASP A 295 17.65 -2.39 -25.12
N LEU A 296 16.54 -1.68 -24.98
CA LEU A 296 15.93 -1.39 -23.68
C LEU A 296 15.39 -2.68 -23.04
N PHE A 297 14.74 -3.56 -23.81
CA PHE A 297 14.25 -4.85 -23.31
C PHE A 297 15.35 -5.66 -22.65
N TYR A 298 16.47 -5.90 -23.34
CA TYR A 298 17.58 -6.66 -22.74
C TYR A 298 18.23 -5.96 -21.54
N ARG A 299 18.17 -4.63 -21.50
CA ARG A 299 18.69 -3.88 -20.37
C ARG A 299 17.80 -3.97 -19.14
N LEU A 300 16.48 -4.09 -19.30
CA LEU A 300 15.50 -4.24 -18.22
C LEU A 300 15.33 -5.69 -17.77
N ASN A 301 15.31 -6.63 -18.72
CA ASN A 301 15.00 -8.03 -18.51
C ASN A 301 16.21 -8.84 -18.01
N VAL A 302 16.83 -8.39 -16.90
CA VAL A 302 17.94 -9.13 -16.26
C VAL A 302 17.39 -10.27 -15.40
N VAL A 303 16.36 -10.00 -14.62
CA VAL A 303 15.64 -11.00 -13.83
C VAL A 303 14.14 -10.89 -14.12
N PRO A 304 13.57 -11.82 -14.90
CA PRO A 304 12.13 -11.85 -15.15
C PRO A 304 11.38 -12.43 -13.96
N ILE A 305 10.30 -11.76 -13.56
CA ILE A 305 9.34 -12.26 -12.58
C ILE A 305 7.95 -12.20 -13.22
N HIS A 306 7.30 -13.35 -13.33
CA HIS A 306 5.93 -13.42 -13.83
C HIS A 306 4.94 -13.52 -12.68
N THR A 307 3.93 -12.62 -12.65
CA THR A 307 2.85 -12.64 -11.67
C THR A 307 1.68 -13.48 -12.21
N PRO A 308 1.34 -14.61 -11.57
CA PRO A 308 0.32 -15.51 -12.09
C PRO A 308 -1.07 -14.85 -12.04
N PRO A 309 -1.91 -15.05 -13.06
CA PRO A 309 -3.31 -14.63 -13.03
C PRO A 309 -4.09 -15.40 -11.97
N LEU A 310 -5.17 -14.80 -11.44
CA LEU A 310 -5.93 -15.37 -10.32
C LEU A 310 -6.54 -16.75 -10.65
N ARG A 311 -6.88 -17.00 -11.90
CA ARG A 311 -7.39 -18.31 -12.37
C ARG A 311 -6.38 -19.46 -12.24
N GLU A 312 -5.08 -19.17 -12.15
CA GLU A 312 -4.00 -20.15 -11.93
C GLU A 312 -3.67 -20.35 -10.44
N ARG A 313 -4.26 -19.51 -9.55
CA ARG A 313 -4.10 -19.59 -8.10
C ARG A 313 -5.43 -19.51 -7.36
N ARG A 314 -6.43 -20.25 -7.84
CA ARG A 314 -7.79 -20.25 -7.25
C ARG A 314 -7.81 -20.67 -5.79
N ASP A 315 -6.85 -21.47 -5.35
CA ASP A 315 -6.69 -21.90 -3.97
C ASP A 315 -6.36 -20.74 -3.02
N ASP A 316 -5.87 -19.60 -3.53
CA ASP A 316 -5.62 -18.40 -2.74
C ASP A 316 -6.88 -17.53 -2.54
N ILE A 317 -7.95 -17.75 -3.33
CA ILE A 317 -9.17 -16.94 -3.28
C ILE A 317 -9.80 -16.87 -1.89
N PRO A 318 -9.95 -17.98 -1.14
CA PRO A 318 -10.52 -17.93 0.22
C PRO A 318 -9.73 -17.01 1.15
N MET A 319 -8.40 -17.13 1.11
CA MET A 319 -7.49 -16.28 1.92
C MET A 319 -7.54 -14.82 1.49
N LEU A 320 -7.59 -14.54 0.19
CA LEU A 320 -7.73 -13.18 -0.35
C LEU A 320 -9.07 -12.54 0.04
N VAL A 321 -10.17 -13.29 -0.02
CA VAL A 321 -11.50 -12.82 0.40
C VAL A 321 -11.48 -12.43 1.87
N GLN A 322 -10.95 -13.29 2.74
CA GLN A 322 -10.84 -13.00 4.18
C GLN A 322 -9.97 -11.77 4.43
N HIS A 323 -8.79 -11.71 3.81
CA HIS A 323 -7.87 -10.56 3.93
C HIS A 323 -8.54 -9.24 3.52
N PHE A 324 -9.27 -9.19 2.41
CA PHE A 324 -9.97 -7.98 1.99
C PHE A 324 -11.14 -7.63 2.91
N ALA A 325 -11.89 -8.63 3.40
CA ALA A 325 -12.95 -8.39 4.37
C ALA A 325 -12.40 -7.78 5.68
N ASP A 326 -11.29 -8.31 6.19
CA ASP A 326 -10.64 -7.80 7.39
C ASP A 326 -10.11 -6.37 7.20
N LEU A 327 -9.45 -6.09 6.05
CA LEU A 327 -8.96 -4.76 5.72
C LEU A 327 -10.10 -3.72 5.67
N MET A 328 -11.23 -4.06 5.07
CA MET A 328 -12.38 -3.15 4.94
C MET A 328 -13.09 -2.94 6.28
N THR A 329 -13.20 -3.98 7.10
CA THR A 329 -13.74 -3.88 8.46
C THR A 329 -12.90 -2.96 9.32
N GLN A 330 -11.59 -3.09 9.30
CA GLN A 330 -10.67 -2.27 10.10
C GLN A 330 -10.60 -0.82 9.61
N ARG A 331 -10.58 -0.59 8.30
CA ARG A 331 -10.40 0.74 7.71
C ARG A 331 -11.66 1.58 7.70
N ASP A 332 -12.77 0.97 7.30
CA ASP A 332 -14.01 1.69 6.98
C ASP A 332 -15.05 1.54 8.10
N GLY A 333 -14.70 0.86 9.21
CA GLY A 333 -15.59 0.64 10.36
C GLY A 333 -16.83 -0.19 9.99
N MET A 334 -16.75 -0.96 8.89
CA MET A 334 -17.85 -1.82 8.46
C MET A 334 -18.11 -2.91 9.49
N SER A 335 -19.37 -3.29 9.67
CA SER A 335 -19.71 -4.44 10.48
C SER A 335 -19.07 -5.70 9.86
N PRO A 336 -18.34 -6.50 10.64
CA PRO A 336 -17.74 -7.72 10.12
C PRO A 336 -18.85 -8.65 9.59
N ARG A 337 -18.68 -9.11 8.35
CA ARG A 337 -19.57 -10.10 7.73
C ARG A 337 -18.77 -11.35 7.38
N SER A 338 -19.33 -12.51 7.64
CA SER A 338 -18.75 -13.77 7.24
C SER A 338 -19.18 -14.14 5.81
N PHE A 339 -18.35 -14.93 5.14
CA PHE A 339 -18.70 -15.55 3.86
C PHE A 339 -19.06 -17.00 4.10
N GLU A 340 -20.20 -17.45 3.60
CA GLU A 340 -20.55 -18.87 3.61
C GLU A 340 -19.59 -19.67 2.72
N THR A 341 -19.28 -20.92 3.09
CA THR A 341 -18.37 -21.77 2.31
C THR A 341 -18.80 -21.89 0.85
N ALA A 342 -20.09 -22.05 0.60
CA ALA A 342 -20.64 -22.12 -0.74
C ALA A 342 -20.49 -20.81 -1.53
N ALA A 343 -20.49 -19.63 -0.87
CA ALA A 343 -20.21 -18.35 -1.50
C ALA A 343 -18.74 -18.25 -1.91
N ILE A 344 -17.82 -18.72 -1.08
CA ILE A 344 -16.39 -18.79 -1.40
C ILE A 344 -16.14 -19.73 -2.58
N GLU A 345 -16.74 -20.93 -2.59
CA GLU A 345 -16.65 -21.87 -3.71
C GLU A 345 -17.16 -21.24 -5.02
N ARG A 346 -18.22 -20.44 -4.93
CA ARG A 346 -18.74 -19.71 -6.08
C ARG A 346 -17.76 -18.68 -6.60
N LEU A 347 -17.11 -17.92 -5.71
CA LEU A 347 -16.04 -16.97 -6.07
C LEU A 347 -14.83 -17.67 -6.70
N GLN A 348 -14.45 -18.86 -6.23
CA GLN A 348 -13.37 -19.66 -6.80
C GLN A 348 -13.68 -20.17 -8.22
N ALA A 349 -14.95 -20.38 -8.54
CA ALA A 349 -15.39 -20.85 -9.86
C ALA A 349 -15.36 -19.77 -10.95
N LEU A 350 -15.30 -18.48 -10.58
CA LEU A 350 -15.27 -17.37 -11.52
C LEU A 350 -13.92 -17.23 -12.25
N SER A 351 -13.92 -16.58 -13.40
CA SER A 351 -12.73 -16.46 -14.27
C SER A 351 -11.78 -15.33 -13.91
N TRP A 352 -12.28 -14.27 -13.27
CA TRP A 352 -11.55 -13.11 -12.78
C TRP A 352 -10.64 -12.43 -13.84
N PRO A 353 -11.19 -11.90 -14.95
CA PRO A 353 -10.39 -11.21 -15.96
C PRO A 353 -9.64 -9.99 -15.41
N GLY A 354 -10.16 -9.30 -14.40
CA GLY A 354 -9.50 -8.22 -13.68
C GLY A 354 -8.67 -8.68 -12.47
N ASN A 355 -8.48 -10.01 -12.31
CA ASN A 355 -7.64 -10.64 -11.30
C ASN A 355 -7.96 -10.21 -9.85
N VAL A 356 -6.94 -9.96 -9.05
CA VAL A 356 -7.10 -9.60 -7.63
C VAL A 356 -7.77 -8.24 -7.44
N ARG A 357 -7.58 -7.31 -8.38
CA ARG A 357 -8.25 -6.01 -8.35
C ARG A 357 -9.77 -6.16 -8.49
N GLU A 358 -10.22 -7.02 -9.39
CA GLU A 358 -11.64 -7.33 -9.57
C GLU A 358 -12.20 -8.08 -8.35
N LEU A 359 -11.48 -9.07 -7.83
CA LEU A 359 -11.87 -9.79 -6.62
C LEU A 359 -12.06 -8.83 -5.44
N ARG A 360 -11.09 -7.93 -5.18
CA ARG A 360 -11.17 -6.93 -4.12
C ARG A 360 -12.40 -6.05 -4.24
N ASN A 361 -12.66 -5.49 -5.43
CA ASN A 361 -13.83 -4.64 -5.68
C ASN A 361 -15.14 -5.43 -5.51
N THR A 362 -15.13 -6.72 -5.85
CA THR A 362 -16.29 -7.60 -5.68
C THR A 362 -16.54 -7.91 -4.22
N VAL A 363 -15.50 -8.21 -3.43
CA VAL A 363 -15.63 -8.39 -1.97
C VAL A 363 -16.17 -7.12 -1.31
N GLU A 364 -15.65 -5.95 -1.68
CA GLU A 364 -16.14 -4.66 -1.18
C GLU A 364 -17.65 -4.48 -1.49
N ARG A 365 -18.04 -4.75 -2.72
CA ARG A 365 -19.45 -4.68 -3.15
C ARG A 365 -20.33 -5.67 -2.37
N LEU A 366 -19.86 -6.89 -2.16
CA LEU A 366 -20.58 -7.91 -1.40
C LEU A 366 -20.74 -7.50 0.07
N LEU A 367 -19.72 -6.97 0.71
CA LEU A 367 -19.79 -6.48 2.09
C LEU A 367 -20.77 -5.31 2.26
N ILE A 368 -20.87 -4.43 1.26
CA ILE A 368 -21.79 -3.27 1.29
C ILE A 368 -23.22 -3.70 1.03
N LEU A 369 -23.47 -4.51 0.00
CA LEU A 369 -24.80 -4.73 -0.58
C LEU A 369 -25.48 -6.03 -0.16
N ALA A 370 -24.79 -7.03 0.41
CA ALA A 370 -25.42 -8.25 0.87
C ALA A 370 -26.44 -7.95 1.99
N ALA A 371 -27.61 -8.57 1.91
CA ALA A 371 -28.74 -8.23 2.77
C ALA A 371 -28.68 -8.82 4.20
N GLY A 372 -27.77 -9.81 4.46
CA GLY A 372 -27.68 -10.54 5.72
C GLY A 372 -26.42 -10.24 6.54
N GLU A 373 -26.25 -10.97 7.66
CA GLU A 373 -25.04 -10.99 8.46
C GLU A 373 -23.90 -11.81 7.79
N SER A 374 -24.27 -12.70 6.84
CA SER A 374 -23.34 -13.47 6.02
C SER A 374 -23.60 -13.27 4.53
N VAL A 375 -22.52 -13.35 3.73
CA VAL A 375 -22.59 -13.34 2.27
C VAL A 375 -22.91 -14.76 1.79
N ARG A 376 -23.97 -14.89 0.99
CA ARG A 376 -24.49 -16.15 0.46
C ARG A 376 -24.11 -16.34 -1.02
N PRO A 377 -24.22 -17.57 -1.56
CA PRO A 377 -24.01 -17.83 -2.98
C PRO A 377 -24.85 -16.95 -3.91
N GLU A 378 -26.12 -16.68 -3.52
CA GLU A 378 -27.04 -15.86 -4.31
C GLU A 378 -26.55 -14.41 -4.42
N ASP A 379 -25.95 -13.87 -3.35
CA ASP A 379 -25.34 -12.54 -3.36
C ASP A 379 -24.17 -12.49 -4.35
N VAL A 380 -23.37 -13.55 -4.42
CA VAL A 380 -22.25 -13.68 -5.38
C VAL A 380 -22.79 -13.71 -6.82
N ASP A 381 -23.83 -14.52 -7.07
CA ASP A 381 -24.45 -14.62 -8.40
C ASP A 381 -25.03 -13.29 -8.84
N LEU A 382 -25.63 -12.53 -7.95
CA LEU A 382 -26.24 -11.24 -8.24
C LEU A 382 -25.19 -10.13 -8.45
N LEU A 383 -24.18 -10.06 -7.57
CA LEU A 383 -23.30 -8.90 -7.45
C LEU A 383 -21.93 -9.09 -8.13
N ALA A 384 -21.40 -10.30 -8.18
CA ALA A 384 -20.09 -10.60 -8.76
C ALA A 384 -20.15 -10.84 -10.27
N THR A 385 -21.24 -11.46 -10.76
CA THR A 385 -21.35 -11.80 -12.19
C THR A 385 -21.92 -10.66 -13.03
N GLY A 386 -22.38 -9.57 -12.41
CA GLY A 386 -23.07 -8.48 -13.09
C GLY A 386 -24.41 -8.93 -13.73
N ARG A 387 -24.79 -10.17 -13.49
CA ARG A 387 -26.09 -10.69 -13.87
C ARG A 387 -27.11 -10.16 -12.87
N SER A 388 -27.68 -9.00 -13.15
CA SER A 388 -28.97 -8.64 -12.60
C SER A 388 -29.88 -9.88 -12.75
N ALA A 389 -30.60 -10.26 -11.68
CA ALA A 389 -31.55 -11.37 -11.72
C ALA A 389 -32.78 -11.06 -12.59
N ALA A 390 -32.53 -10.62 -13.81
CA ALA A 390 -33.49 -10.59 -14.89
C ALA A 390 -32.81 -11.28 -16.09
N PRO A 391 -33.32 -12.40 -16.56
CA PRO A 391 -32.80 -13.03 -17.74
C PRO A 391 -33.01 -12.11 -18.95
N GLY A 392 -31.95 -11.56 -19.51
CA GLY A 392 -31.93 -11.29 -20.93
C GLY A 392 -31.98 -9.87 -21.44
N LEU A 393 -31.56 -8.78 -20.78
CA LEU A 393 -31.64 -7.46 -21.45
C LEU A 393 -30.40 -6.56 -21.39
N GLY A 394 -29.48 -6.76 -20.47
CA GLY A 394 -28.35 -5.83 -20.32
C GLY A 394 -27.10 -6.20 -21.15
N GLY A 395 -26.80 -7.46 -21.37
CA GLY A 395 -25.57 -7.91 -22.04
C GLY A 395 -25.60 -7.73 -23.56
N GLU A 396 -26.72 -8.07 -24.19
CA GLU A 396 -26.87 -7.89 -25.65
C GLU A 396 -26.99 -6.44 -26.07
N LEU A 397 -27.59 -5.58 -25.21
CA LEU A 397 -27.75 -4.17 -25.50
C LEU A 397 -26.44 -3.37 -25.45
N LEU A 398 -25.54 -3.73 -24.53
CA LEU A 398 -24.25 -3.05 -24.37
C LEU A 398 -23.17 -3.55 -25.36
N SER A 399 -23.42 -4.64 -26.07
CA SER A 399 -22.55 -5.15 -27.14
C SER A 399 -22.86 -4.59 -28.52
N SER A 400 -23.78 -3.62 -28.63
CA SER A 400 -24.15 -2.99 -29.92
C SER A 400 -23.02 -2.11 -30.42
N ASP A 401 -22.64 -2.26 -31.70
CA ASP A 401 -21.58 -1.48 -32.34
C ASP A 401 -21.95 -0.02 -32.62
N SER A 402 -23.23 0.34 -32.51
CA SER A 402 -23.71 1.70 -32.70
C SER A 402 -24.68 2.18 -31.63
N PHE A 403 -24.64 3.49 -31.33
CA PHE A 403 -25.58 4.12 -30.38
C PHE A 403 -27.04 4.02 -30.85
N SER A 404 -27.28 3.96 -32.17
CA SER A 404 -28.59 3.76 -32.74
C SER A 404 -29.15 2.39 -32.41
N ASP A 405 -28.35 1.34 -32.57
CA ASP A 405 -28.74 -0.06 -32.29
C ASP A 405 -28.98 -0.28 -30.83
N PHE A 406 -28.10 0.29 -29.97
CA PHE A 406 -28.32 0.33 -28.51
C PHE A 406 -29.65 0.96 -28.14
N LYS A 407 -29.94 2.14 -28.69
CA LYS A 407 -31.20 2.88 -28.42
C LYS A 407 -32.43 2.10 -28.87
N ASP A 408 -32.41 1.54 -30.09
CA ASP A 408 -33.52 0.75 -30.62
C ASP A 408 -33.73 -0.55 -29.82
N GLY A 409 -32.63 -1.22 -29.42
CA GLY A 409 -32.68 -2.39 -28.58
C GLY A 409 -33.24 -2.10 -27.16
N ALA A 410 -32.81 -1.02 -26.53
CA ALA A 410 -33.29 -0.59 -25.21
C ALA A 410 -34.76 -0.22 -25.24
N GLU A 411 -35.19 0.51 -26.29
CA GLU A 411 -36.58 0.92 -26.48
C GLU A 411 -37.50 -0.29 -26.75
N ARG A 412 -37.06 -1.23 -27.58
CA ARG A 412 -37.75 -2.51 -27.83
C ARG A 412 -37.99 -3.28 -26.53
N ALA A 413 -36.93 -3.46 -25.75
CA ALA A 413 -36.96 -4.21 -24.49
C ALA A 413 -37.90 -3.57 -23.47
N PHE A 414 -37.85 -2.24 -23.32
CA PHE A 414 -38.71 -1.48 -22.41
C PHE A 414 -40.17 -1.62 -22.78
N ILE A 415 -40.51 -1.46 -24.08
CA ILE A 415 -41.89 -1.57 -24.57
C ILE A 415 -42.40 -3.01 -24.39
N GLN A 416 -41.62 -4.01 -24.74
CA GLN A 416 -42.00 -5.42 -24.58
C GLN A 416 -42.29 -5.77 -23.12
N GLN A 417 -41.46 -5.31 -22.19
CA GLN A 417 -41.67 -5.51 -20.76
C GLN A 417 -42.93 -4.85 -20.28
N LYS A 418 -43.19 -3.59 -20.67
CA LYS A 418 -44.38 -2.86 -20.26
C LYS A 418 -45.66 -3.43 -20.88
N LEU A 419 -45.61 -4.00 -22.08
CA LEU A 419 -46.72 -4.75 -22.66
C LEU A 419 -47.03 -6.04 -21.87
N ARG A 420 -45.99 -6.79 -21.43
CA ARG A 420 -46.16 -7.96 -20.60
C ARG A 420 -46.75 -7.62 -19.22
N GLU A 421 -46.29 -6.56 -18.57
CA GLU A 421 -46.79 -6.09 -17.25
C GLU A 421 -48.28 -5.68 -17.31
N ASN A 422 -48.81 -5.36 -18.49
CA ASN A 422 -50.19 -4.93 -18.69
C ASN A 422 -50.99 -5.91 -19.60
N ASP A 423 -50.64 -7.21 -19.57
CA ASP A 423 -51.33 -8.27 -20.33
C ASP A 423 -51.53 -7.97 -21.81
N TRP A 424 -50.61 -7.25 -22.43
CA TRP A 424 -50.65 -6.79 -23.83
C TRP A 424 -51.80 -5.81 -24.12
N ASN A 425 -52.33 -5.17 -23.10
CA ASN A 425 -53.32 -4.10 -23.28
C ASN A 425 -52.61 -2.81 -23.72
N VAL A 426 -52.55 -2.58 -25.04
CA VAL A 426 -51.87 -1.43 -25.64
C VAL A 426 -52.39 -0.08 -25.11
N ALA A 427 -53.71 0.00 -24.81
CA ALA A 427 -54.31 1.24 -24.31
C ALA A 427 -53.84 1.59 -22.89
N GLU A 428 -53.79 0.61 -22.02
CA GLU A 428 -53.31 0.78 -20.64
C GLU A 428 -51.80 0.99 -20.59
N THR A 429 -51.05 0.23 -21.40
CA THR A 429 -49.62 0.39 -21.52
C THR A 429 -49.24 1.78 -21.96
N ALA A 430 -49.90 2.31 -23.04
CA ALA A 430 -49.66 3.65 -23.55
C ALA A 430 -49.86 4.74 -22.48
N ARG A 431 -50.91 4.58 -21.64
CA ARG A 431 -51.21 5.50 -20.53
C ARG A 431 -50.12 5.45 -19.44
N ARG A 432 -49.67 4.23 -19.06
CA ARG A 432 -48.68 4.05 -18.01
C ARG A 432 -47.27 4.54 -18.36
N ILE A 433 -46.92 4.46 -19.65
CA ILE A 433 -45.59 4.93 -20.12
C ILE A 433 -45.61 6.35 -20.68
N ASP A 434 -46.74 7.06 -20.50
CA ASP A 434 -46.94 8.43 -20.99
C ASP A 434 -46.62 8.60 -22.50
N MET A 435 -47.07 7.66 -23.31
CA MET A 435 -46.84 7.64 -24.76
C MET A 435 -48.15 7.65 -25.50
N PRO A 436 -48.31 8.49 -26.58
CA PRO A 436 -49.49 8.44 -27.44
C PRO A 436 -49.72 7.05 -28.01
N ARG A 437 -50.97 6.56 -27.97
CA ARG A 437 -51.36 5.24 -28.49
C ARG A 437 -50.86 4.96 -29.91
N SER A 438 -50.98 5.97 -30.79
CA SER A 438 -50.51 5.86 -32.18
C SER A 438 -49.00 5.63 -32.29
N ASN A 439 -48.23 6.21 -31.37
CA ASN A 439 -46.78 6.03 -31.35
C ASN A 439 -46.40 4.66 -30.83
N LEU A 440 -47.12 4.15 -29.81
CA LEU A 440 -46.90 2.81 -29.29
C LEU A 440 -47.22 1.73 -30.35
N TYR A 441 -48.31 1.87 -31.10
CA TYR A 441 -48.62 0.98 -32.22
C TYR A 441 -47.53 0.96 -33.28
N LYS A 442 -47.02 2.13 -33.71
CA LYS A 442 -45.89 2.21 -34.66
C LYS A 442 -44.62 1.52 -34.16
N LYS A 443 -44.37 1.60 -32.87
CA LYS A 443 -43.19 0.97 -32.24
C LYS A 443 -43.37 -0.53 -32.08
N ILE A 444 -44.57 -1.02 -31.75
CA ILE A 444 -44.89 -2.45 -31.74
C ILE A 444 -44.69 -3.04 -33.15
N GLU A 445 -45.12 -2.38 -34.16
CA GLU A 445 -44.95 -2.78 -35.56
C GLU A 445 -43.44 -2.70 -35.99
N LYS A 446 -42.78 -1.58 -35.69
CA LYS A 446 -41.34 -1.39 -35.99
C LYS A 446 -40.49 -2.49 -35.40
N TYR A 447 -40.75 -2.89 -34.17
CA TYR A 447 -39.94 -3.88 -33.45
C TYR A 447 -40.48 -5.30 -33.55
N GLY A 448 -41.56 -5.53 -34.27
CA GLY A 448 -42.16 -6.88 -34.48
C GLY A 448 -42.59 -7.56 -33.17
N LEU A 449 -43.11 -6.79 -32.20
CA LEU A 449 -43.51 -7.30 -30.89
C LEU A 449 -44.81 -8.10 -31.00
N ILE A 450 -44.80 -9.36 -30.72
CA ILE A 450 -45.93 -10.30 -30.76
C ILE A 450 -46.16 -10.86 -29.37
N ARG A 451 -47.42 -11.10 -29.01
CA ARG A 451 -47.76 -11.79 -27.75
C ARG A 451 -47.33 -13.23 -27.86
N ASP A 452 -46.38 -13.65 -26.97
CA ASP A 452 -46.02 -15.04 -26.81
C ASP A 452 -47.26 -15.84 -26.39
N SER A 453 -47.60 -16.90 -27.10
CA SER A 453 -48.76 -17.75 -26.85
C SER A 453 -48.63 -18.56 -25.59
#